data_40fa0fb8185f902fb8cb0f648964ef41
#
_entry.id   40fa0fb8185f902fb8cb0f648964ef41
#
_cell.length_a   1.000
_cell.length_b   1.000
_cell.length_c   1.000
_cell.angle_alpha   90.00
_cell.angle_beta   90.00
_cell.angle_gamma   90.00
#
_symmetry.space_group_name_H-M   'P 1'
#
loop_
_entity.id
_entity.type
_entity.pdbx_description
1 polymer ?
#
loop_
_entity_poly.entity_id
_entity_poly.type
_entity_poly.pdbx_seq_one_letter_code
_entity_poly.pdbx_strand_id
1 'polypeptide(L)'
;FGVKGSKLFAFFNWITLLGFETEGLILIVGAALVLFQIANIHVSSGFEVLLIIFAAGVQAVVPYFGHATMVKVLRAMIIPFGAIFALLAFFDIKHALPNFSGIGGGWELYSAALAFVFALSGLGWTNCANDYTRYVPRNAKKSAIVGWVFLGTAVPETLLMLLGATTFTFLSNPSQVVQWNGANPFQALYAQDLLPRWFVVLFLLFAILQLFAVNSLDLYSSGVSLQAMGVRIKRYQAVLLDSVISCALTIWAMFQSTFSLYMKEFVGVIIVWIGPWLGIFLMDWLLRRMKYNPEELQRTDKDGIYYGGRSGVRWNALVAFAVGVLSATVCFSKAPPPVTFPFHWMTPISNHFAASCAGDLVNGVCTSGWYGGADFSVFAGVLLSALVYFVLEKRSGHIGRQVQKQKGLEPAS
;
A
#
# COMPACT_ATOMS: atom_id res chain seq x y z
N PHE A 1 15.65 14.47 -3.76
CA PHE A 1 14.59 15.48 -3.86
C PHE A 1 14.97 16.82 -3.19
N GLY A 2 15.92 16.83 -2.27
CA GLY A 2 16.27 18.00 -1.43
C GLY A 2 15.35 18.13 -0.21
N VAL A 3 15.79 18.93 0.79
CA VAL A 3 15.09 19.04 2.09
C VAL A 3 13.65 19.53 1.94
N LYS A 4 13.41 20.51 1.07
CA LYS A 4 12.04 21.00 0.85
C LYS A 4 11.24 20.11 -0.10
N GLY A 5 11.90 19.54 -1.12
CA GLY A 5 11.26 18.62 -2.06
C GLY A 5 10.80 17.33 -1.41
N SER A 6 11.53 16.81 -0.42
CA SER A 6 11.16 15.60 0.32
C SER A 6 9.86 15.74 1.12
N LYS A 7 9.48 16.96 1.52
CA LYS A 7 8.20 17.22 2.21
C LYS A 7 6.97 16.86 1.37
N LEU A 8 7.06 17.04 0.06
CA LEU A 8 5.99 16.62 -0.86
C LEU A 8 5.79 15.10 -0.83
N PHE A 9 6.89 14.34 -0.79
CA PHE A 9 6.81 12.88 -0.73
C PHE A 9 6.40 12.37 0.65
N ALA A 10 6.77 13.08 1.71
CA ALA A 10 6.23 12.81 3.04
C ALA A 10 4.71 13.03 3.09
N PHE A 11 4.17 14.03 2.38
CA PHE A 11 2.74 14.26 2.22
C PHE A 11 2.06 13.12 1.46
N PHE A 12 2.61 12.68 0.33
CA PHE A 12 2.06 11.54 -0.41
C PHE A 12 2.11 10.26 0.42
N ASN A 13 3.19 10.03 1.18
CA ASN A 13 3.29 8.91 2.08
C ASN A 13 2.20 8.96 3.18
N TRP A 14 2.00 10.13 3.78
CA TRP A 14 0.97 10.33 4.79
C TRP A 14 -0.43 10.00 4.26
N ILE A 15 -0.81 10.52 3.07
CA ILE A 15 -2.10 10.20 2.44
C ILE A 15 -2.23 8.69 2.17
N THR A 16 -1.15 8.06 1.69
CA THR A 16 -1.14 6.62 1.41
C THR A 16 -1.40 5.80 2.68
N LEU A 17 -0.72 6.11 3.78
CA LEU A 17 -0.90 5.44 5.05
C LEU A 17 -2.31 5.68 5.63
N LEU A 18 -2.80 6.91 5.53
CA LEU A 18 -4.17 7.26 5.94
C LEU A 18 -5.23 6.46 5.13
N GLY A 19 -4.97 6.22 3.85
CA GLY A 19 -5.81 5.37 3.02
C GLY A 19 -5.81 3.91 3.50
N PHE A 20 -4.66 3.34 3.84
CA PHE A 20 -4.56 1.99 4.42
C PHE A 20 -5.23 1.89 5.79
N GLU A 21 -5.09 2.91 6.64
CA GLU A 21 -5.80 2.99 7.93
C GLU A 21 -7.33 2.94 7.74
N THR A 22 -7.82 3.69 6.75
CA THR A 22 -9.24 3.73 6.40
C THR A 22 -9.72 2.38 5.88
N GLU A 23 -8.95 1.74 5.00
CA GLU A 23 -9.22 0.41 4.48
C GLU A 23 -9.30 -0.63 5.60
N GLY A 24 -8.31 -0.64 6.49
CA GLY A 24 -8.28 -1.53 7.63
C GLY A 24 -9.48 -1.34 8.56
N LEU A 25 -9.91 -0.09 8.80
CA LEU A 25 -11.13 0.19 9.58
C LEU A 25 -12.40 -0.33 8.89
N ILE A 26 -12.54 -0.15 7.57
CA ILE A 26 -13.67 -0.70 6.80
C ILE A 26 -13.73 -2.22 6.96
N LEU A 27 -12.58 -2.89 6.85
CA LEU A 27 -12.50 -4.34 7.03
C LEU A 27 -12.79 -4.79 8.46
N ILE A 28 -12.29 -4.08 9.48
CA ILE A 28 -12.57 -4.37 10.90
C ILE A 28 -14.07 -4.31 11.17
N VAL A 29 -14.70 -3.22 10.74
CA VAL A 29 -16.14 -3.02 10.93
C VAL A 29 -16.94 -4.05 10.12
N GLY A 30 -16.53 -4.31 8.86
CA GLY A 30 -17.12 -5.35 8.03
C GLY A 30 -17.10 -6.74 8.67
N ALA A 31 -15.98 -7.14 9.27
CA ALA A 31 -15.87 -8.39 10.00
C ALA A 31 -16.76 -8.42 11.26
N ALA A 32 -16.82 -7.31 12.00
CA ALA A 32 -17.65 -7.18 13.18
C ALA A 32 -19.15 -7.26 12.83
N LEU A 33 -19.60 -6.62 11.74
CA LEU A 33 -20.97 -6.70 11.27
C LEU A 33 -21.40 -8.14 10.96
N VAL A 34 -20.49 -8.95 10.35
CA VAL A 34 -20.76 -10.38 10.12
C VAL A 34 -20.88 -11.15 11.44
N LEU A 35 -20.04 -10.83 12.45
CA LEU A 35 -20.19 -11.45 13.79
C LEU A 35 -21.52 -11.11 14.44
N PHE A 36 -22.02 -9.88 14.34
CA PHE A 36 -23.34 -9.50 14.82
C PHE A 36 -24.45 -10.25 14.07
N GLN A 37 -24.31 -10.42 12.75
CA GLN A 37 -25.24 -11.19 11.95
C GLN A 37 -25.29 -12.67 12.38
N ILE A 38 -24.12 -13.29 12.62
CA ILE A 38 -24.04 -14.68 13.15
C ILE A 38 -24.75 -14.80 14.51
N ALA A 39 -24.65 -13.76 15.34
CA ALA A 39 -25.32 -13.69 16.64
C ALA A 39 -26.81 -13.32 16.55
N ASN A 40 -27.37 -13.11 15.34
CA ASN A 40 -28.73 -12.63 15.10
C ASN A 40 -29.02 -11.24 15.73
N ILE A 41 -28.00 -10.41 15.86
CA ILE A 41 -28.11 -9.04 16.35
C ILE A 41 -28.28 -8.10 15.16
N HIS A 42 -29.40 -7.39 15.11
CA HIS A 42 -29.63 -6.40 14.06
C HIS A 42 -28.88 -5.11 14.39
N VAL A 43 -28.02 -4.68 13.47
CA VAL A 43 -27.20 -3.46 13.61
C VAL A 43 -27.89 -2.32 12.85
N SER A 44 -28.24 -1.25 13.57
CA SER A 44 -28.73 -0.01 12.95
C SER A 44 -27.57 0.84 12.43
N SER A 45 -27.83 1.73 11.46
CA SER A 45 -26.81 2.65 10.93
C SER A 45 -26.16 3.53 12.03
N GLY A 46 -26.95 3.92 13.03
CA GLY A 46 -26.39 4.67 14.18
C GLY A 46 -25.41 3.84 15.02
N PHE A 47 -25.70 2.55 15.23
CA PHE A 47 -24.78 1.65 15.92
C PHE A 47 -23.55 1.35 15.08
N GLU A 48 -23.66 1.26 13.76
CA GLU A 48 -22.53 1.10 12.85
C GLU A 48 -21.55 2.29 12.96
N VAL A 49 -22.03 3.52 13.02
CA VAL A 49 -21.20 4.71 13.27
C VAL A 49 -20.50 4.62 14.61
N LEU A 50 -21.19 4.21 15.68
CA LEU A 50 -20.57 4.01 17.00
C LEU A 50 -19.48 2.91 16.95
N LEU A 51 -19.70 1.86 16.20
CA LEU A 51 -18.72 0.78 16.00
C LEU A 51 -17.48 1.28 15.28
N ILE A 52 -17.63 2.12 14.25
CA ILE A 52 -16.52 2.77 13.55
C ILE A 52 -15.70 3.65 14.52
N ILE A 53 -16.38 4.49 15.30
CA ILE A 53 -15.73 5.38 16.29
C ILE A 53 -14.98 4.54 17.34
N PHE A 54 -15.59 3.47 17.83
CA PHE A 54 -14.96 2.56 18.77
C PHE A 54 -13.71 1.89 18.17
N ALA A 55 -13.82 1.35 16.95
CA ALA A 55 -12.70 0.73 16.25
C ALA A 55 -11.56 1.72 16.00
N ALA A 56 -11.87 2.96 15.59
CA ALA A 56 -10.88 4.02 15.42
C ALA A 56 -10.17 4.38 16.73
N GLY A 57 -10.88 4.34 17.85
CA GLY A 57 -10.28 4.53 19.19
C GLY A 57 -9.35 3.37 19.55
N VAL A 58 -9.76 2.13 19.32
CA VAL A 58 -8.98 0.93 19.63
C VAL A 58 -7.70 0.86 18.80
N GLN A 59 -7.76 1.15 17.51
CA GLN A 59 -6.56 1.12 16.65
C GLN A 59 -5.47 2.11 17.12
N ALA A 60 -5.83 3.23 17.71
CA ALA A 60 -4.89 4.22 18.20
C ALA A 60 -4.12 3.78 19.46
N VAL A 61 -4.62 2.81 20.22
CA VAL A 61 -4.05 2.42 21.52
C VAL A 61 -2.62 1.91 21.37
N VAL A 62 -2.36 0.97 20.50
CA VAL A 62 -1.02 0.35 20.37
C VAL A 62 0.03 1.36 19.89
N PRO A 63 -0.17 2.12 18.79
CA PRO A 63 0.82 3.10 18.31
C PRO A 63 0.99 4.30 19.26
N TYR A 64 -0.01 4.61 20.09
CA TYR A 64 0.12 5.65 21.13
C TYR A 64 1.28 5.33 22.07
N PHE A 65 1.44 4.06 22.49
CA PHE A 65 2.55 3.61 23.34
C PHE A 65 3.88 3.42 22.59
N GLY A 66 3.87 3.40 21.27
CA GLY A 66 5.05 3.47 20.42
C GLY A 66 5.60 2.13 19.93
N HIS A 67 6.68 2.23 19.15
CA HIS A 67 7.28 1.14 18.38
C HIS A 67 7.56 -0.13 19.18
N ALA A 68 8.10 -0.02 20.40
CA ALA A 68 8.43 -1.19 21.22
C ALA A 68 7.18 -2.02 21.58
N THR A 69 6.05 -1.35 21.85
CA THR A 69 4.76 -1.99 22.13
C THR A 69 4.22 -2.67 20.89
N MET A 70 4.27 -2.00 19.74
CA MET A 70 3.84 -2.58 18.46
C MET A 70 4.61 -3.86 18.14
N VAL A 71 5.95 -3.84 18.22
CA VAL A 71 6.77 -5.03 17.95
C VAL A 71 6.43 -6.20 18.88
N LYS A 72 6.15 -5.94 20.16
CA LYS A 72 5.71 -6.98 21.09
C LYS A 72 4.37 -7.59 20.70
N VAL A 73 3.39 -6.74 20.37
CA VAL A 73 2.05 -7.19 19.95
C VAL A 73 2.14 -8.01 18.65
N LEU A 74 2.79 -7.47 17.61
CA LEU A 74 2.95 -8.14 16.33
C LEU A 74 3.66 -9.49 16.48
N ARG A 75 4.72 -9.56 17.28
CA ARG A 75 5.44 -10.82 17.54
C ARG A 75 4.55 -11.85 18.24
N ALA A 76 3.73 -11.43 19.19
CA ALA A 76 2.80 -12.32 19.88
C ALA A 76 1.72 -12.88 18.95
N MET A 77 1.36 -12.15 17.89
CA MET A 77 0.32 -12.54 16.94
C MET A 77 0.78 -13.53 15.85
N ILE A 78 2.09 -13.68 15.61
CA ILE A 78 2.62 -14.53 14.52
C ILE A 78 2.10 -15.96 14.60
N ILE A 79 2.21 -16.61 15.76
CA ILE A 79 1.81 -18.01 15.93
C ILE A 79 0.29 -18.19 15.84
N PRO A 80 -0.54 -17.41 16.57
CA PRO A 80 -2.00 -17.52 16.47
C PRO A 80 -2.50 -17.28 15.03
N PHE A 81 -1.97 -16.28 14.32
CA PHE A 81 -2.38 -16.03 12.93
C PHE A 81 -1.94 -17.15 12.00
N GLY A 82 -0.70 -17.64 12.12
CA GLY A 82 -0.25 -18.77 11.36
C GLY A 82 -1.15 -20.00 11.54
N ALA A 83 -1.59 -20.28 12.77
CA ALA A 83 -2.49 -21.41 13.07
C ALA A 83 -3.88 -21.21 12.43
N ILE A 84 -4.46 -20.00 12.49
CA ILE A 84 -5.77 -19.71 11.89
C ILE A 84 -5.72 -19.83 10.36
N PHE A 85 -4.68 -19.29 9.72
CA PHE A 85 -4.53 -19.43 8.26
C PHE A 85 -4.22 -20.88 7.84
N ALA A 86 -3.48 -21.64 8.65
CA ALA A 86 -3.29 -23.07 8.39
C ALA A 86 -4.60 -23.87 8.50
N LEU A 87 -5.47 -23.52 9.45
CA LEU A 87 -6.81 -24.09 9.54
C LEU A 87 -7.69 -23.69 8.36
N LEU A 88 -7.64 -22.44 7.91
CA LEU A 88 -8.36 -22.02 6.71
C LEU A 88 -7.87 -22.82 5.50
N ALA A 89 -6.56 -22.94 5.30
CA ALA A 89 -6.00 -23.74 4.22
C ALA A 89 -6.44 -25.21 4.27
N PHE A 90 -6.55 -25.80 5.47
CA PHE A 90 -7.03 -27.18 5.64
C PHE A 90 -8.50 -27.31 5.19
N PHE A 91 -9.37 -26.35 5.51
CA PHE A 91 -10.75 -26.36 5.03
C PHE A 91 -10.83 -26.09 3.53
N ASP A 92 -10.05 -25.14 3.02
CA ASP A 92 -10.01 -24.78 1.61
C ASP A 92 -9.57 -25.94 0.72
N ILE A 93 -8.51 -26.68 1.10
CA ILE A 93 -8.02 -27.85 0.34
C ILE A 93 -9.10 -28.94 0.22
N LYS A 94 -9.96 -29.10 1.24
CA LYS A 94 -11.06 -30.06 1.19
C LYS A 94 -12.17 -29.70 0.21
N HIS A 95 -12.35 -28.41 -0.02
CA HIS A 95 -13.42 -27.87 -0.85
C HIS A 95 -12.92 -27.33 -2.18
N ALA A 96 -11.58 -27.25 -2.39
CA ALA A 96 -10.98 -26.80 -3.63
C ALA A 96 -11.53 -27.62 -4.80
N LEU A 97 -12.14 -26.94 -5.75
CA LEU A 97 -12.71 -27.62 -6.90
C LEU A 97 -11.59 -28.22 -7.76
N PRO A 98 -11.65 -29.54 -8.10
CA PRO A 98 -10.62 -30.19 -8.90
C PRO A 98 -10.54 -29.62 -10.32
N ASN A 99 -11.52 -28.89 -10.77
CA ASN A 99 -11.58 -28.26 -12.08
C ASN A 99 -11.20 -26.78 -11.95
N PHE A 100 -9.92 -26.52 -11.81
CA PHE A 100 -9.31 -25.25 -12.12
C PHE A 100 -9.31 -25.01 -13.66
N SER A 101 -10.43 -25.22 -14.32
CA SER A 101 -10.64 -24.68 -15.66
C SER A 101 -10.80 -23.18 -15.48
N GLY A 102 -9.65 -22.55 -15.27
CA GLY A 102 -9.56 -21.17 -14.85
C GLY A 102 -10.33 -20.30 -15.82
N ILE A 103 -10.91 -19.27 -15.29
CA ILE A 103 -11.18 -18.06 -16.03
C ILE A 103 -9.82 -17.70 -16.63
N GLY A 104 -9.57 -18.15 -17.88
CA GLY A 104 -8.33 -17.90 -18.58
C GLY A 104 -8.20 -16.41 -18.79
N GLY A 105 -7.51 -15.76 -17.87
CA GLY A 105 -7.11 -14.37 -18.03
C GLY A 105 -5.85 -14.37 -18.89
N GLY A 106 -5.86 -13.64 -20.02
CA GLY A 106 -4.68 -13.45 -20.84
C GLY A 106 -3.60 -12.64 -20.11
N TRP A 107 -2.61 -12.21 -20.86
CA TRP A 107 -1.53 -11.35 -20.39
C TRP A 107 -2.04 -10.06 -19.73
N GLU A 108 -3.17 -9.56 -20.14
CA GLU A 108 -3.85 -8.37 -19.66
C GLU A 108 -4.21 -8.50 -18.17
N LEU A 109 -4.89 -9.59 -17.81
CA LEU A 109 -5.27 -9.84 -16.41
C LEU A 109 -4.05 -10.10 -15.54
N TYR A 110 -3.06 -10.83 -16.07
CA TYR A 110 -1.80 -11.08 -15.35
C TYR A 110 -1.05 -9.78 -15.06
N SER A 111 -0.90 -8.88 -16.03
CA SER A 111 -0.19 -7.62 -15.85
C SER A 111 -0.92 -6.67 -14.89
N ALA A 112 -2.25 -6.61 -14.96
CA ALA A 112 -3.06 -5.83 -14.03
C ALA A 112 -2.97 -6.38 -12.59
N ALA A 113 -3.04 -7.70 -12.42
CA ALA A 113 -2.83 -8.33 -11.12
C ALA A 113 -1.43 -8.07 -10.58
N LEU A 114 -0.41 -8.13 -11.43
CA LEU A 114 0.98 -7.87 -11.06
C LEU A 114 1.18 -6.41 -10.62
N ALA A 115 0.60 -5.44 -11.33
CA ALA A 115 0.65 -4.02 -10.94
C ALA A 115 -0.04 -3.79 -9.58
N PHE A 116 -1.18 -4.45 -9.37
CA PHE A 116 -1.92 -4.40 -8.11
C PHE A 116 -1.10 -4.97 -6.93
N VAL A 117 -0.49 -6.14 -7.12
CA VAL A 117 0.39 -6.78 -6.12
C VAL A 117 1.58 -5.90 -5.79
N PHE A 118 2.25 -5.32 -6.79
CA PHE A 118 3.36 -4.40 -6.54
C PHE A 118 2.94 -3.18 -5.72
N ALA A 119 1.76 -2.63 -5.96
CA ALA A 119 1.28 -1.47 -5.23
C ALA A 119 0.95 -1.77 -3.77
N LEU A 120 0.27 -2.90 -3.52
CA LEU A 120 -0.22 -3.24 -2.19
C LEU A 120 0.86 -3.85 -1.29
N SER A 121 1.74 -4.69 -1.84
CA SER A 121 2.73 -5.39 -1.01
C SER A 121 4.06 -4.63 -0.89
N GLY A 122 4.99 -4.87 -1.80
CA GLY A 122 6.36 -4.40 -1.67
C GLY A 122 6.52 -2.88 -1.74
N LEU A 123 5.88 -2.24 -2.72
CA LEU A 123 6.05 -0.81 -2.97
C LEU A 123 5.35 0.03 -1.90
N GLY A 124 4.18 -0.39 -1.43
CA GLY A 124 3.41 0.33 -0.41
C GLY A 124 4.21 0.56 0.89
N TRP A 125 5.15 -0.32 1.22
CA TRP A 125 5.97 -0.22 2.41
C TRP A 125 7.37 0.36 2.18
N THR A 126 7.83 0.49 0.93
CA THR A 126 9.19 0.92 0.60
C THR A 126 9.49 2.34 1.08
N ASN A 127 8.54 3.23 0.98
CA ASN A 127 8.65 4.65 1.35
C ASN A 127 8.76 4.88 2.87
N CYS A 128 8.18 3.98 3.68
CA CYS A 128 8.25 4.04 5.15
C CYS A 128 9.21 3.00 5.77
N ALA A 129 9.93 2.21 4.95
CA ALA A 129 10.84 1.17 5.43
C ALA A 129 11.89 1.69 6.44
N ASN A 130 12.31 2.96 6.31
CA ASN A 130 13.26 3.56 7.24
C ASN A 130 12.69 3.78 8.66
N ASP A 131 11.39 3.86 8.82
CA ASP A 131 10.72 4.02 10.12
C ASP A 131 10.94 2.81 11.04
N TYR A 132 11.21 1.65 10.43
CA TYR A 132 11.46 0.38 11.10
C TYR A 132 12.94 0.03 11.11
N THR A 133 13.64 0.20 9.98
CA THR A 133 15.06 -0.19 9.84
C THR A 133 16.01 0.66 10.69
N ARG A 134 15.63 1.87 11.09
CA ARG A 134 16.40 2.72 12.01
C ARG A 134 16.65 2.10 13.40
N TYR A 135 15.87 1.09 13.78
CA TYR A 135 16.03 0.36 15.04
C TYR A 135 16.95 -0.86 14.92
N VAL A 136 17.37 -1.20 13.71
CA VAL A 136 18.30 -2.31 13.47
C VAL A 136 19.71 -1.92 13.93
N PRO A 137 20.44 -2.81 14.62
CA PRO A 137 21.82 -2.53 15.06
C PRO A 137 22.74 -2.14 13.91
N ARG A 138 23.63 -1.17 14.13
CA ARG A 138 24.54 -0.66 13.09
C ARG A 138 25.49 -1.72 12.52
N ASN A 139 25.80 -2.74 13.29
CA ASN A 139 26.66 -3.86 12.91
C ASN A 139 25.92 -5.01 12.21
N ALA A 140 24.62 -4.89 12.00
CA ALA A 140 23.84 -5.92 11.30
C ALA A 140 24.32 -6.08 9.85
N LYS A 141 24.48 -7.33 9.41
CA LYS A 141 24.87 -7.64 8.03
C LYS A 141 23.77 -7.25 7.07
N LYS A 142 24.07 -6.42 6.06
CA LYS A 142 23.10 -5.96 5.04
C LYS A 142 22.39 -7.11 4.35
N SER A 143 23.12 -8.18 4.00
CA SER A 143 22.53 -9.38 3.38
C SER A 143 21.54 -10.09 4.29
N ALA A 144 21.78 -10.12 5.61
CA ALA A 144 20.84 -10.69 6.57
C ALA A 144 19.55 -9.85 6.65
N ILE A 145 19.67 -8.50 6.68
CA ILE A 145 18.51 -7.63 6.66
C ILE A 145 17.67 -7.87 5.41
N VAL A 146 18.28 -7.84 4.23
CA VAL A 146 17.59 -8.09 2.95
C VAL A 146 16.98 -9.48 2.93
N GLY A 147 17.72 -10.52 3.34
CA GLY A 147 17.23 -11.90 3.35
C GLY A 147 16.03 -12.10 4.28
N TRP A 148 16.10 -11.59 5.50
CA TRP A 148 14.98 -11.72 6.45
C TRP A 148 13.76 -10.90 6.05
N VAL A 149 13.94 -9.69 5.49
CA VAL A 149 12.82 -8.90 4.95
C VAL A 149 12.19 -9.64 3.77
N PHE A 150 12.99 -10.12 2.83
CA PHE A 150 12.49 -10.88 1.68
C PHE A 150 11.72 -12.14 2.10
N LEU A 151 12.28 -12.96 2.97
CA LEU A 151 11.60 -14.18 3.46
C LEU A 151 10.34 -13.86 4.27
N GLY A 152 10.40 -12.82 5.09
CA GLY A 152 9.27 -12.42 5.94
C GLY A 152 8.11 -11.77 5.20
N THR A 153 8.33 -11.24 3.99
CA THR A 153 7.27 -10.69 3.14
C THR A 153 6.87 -11.67 2.04
N ALA A 154 7.79 -12.10 1.20
CA ALA A 154 7.47 -12.88 0.00
C ALA A 154 6.83 -14.25 0.32
N VAL A 155 7.29 -14.94 1.35
CA VAL A 155 6.75 -16.27 1.69
C VAL A 155 5.31 -16.17 2.24
N PRO A 156 5.02 -15.40 3.30
CA PRO A 156 3.65 -15.28 3.80
C PRO A 156 2.69 -14.69 2.76
N GLU A 157 3.09 -13.64 2.03
CA GLU A 157 2.24 -13.04 1.00
C GLU A 157 1.89 -14.04 -0.10
N THR A 158 2.87 -14.78 -0.63
CA THR A 158 2.61 -15.79 -1.66
C THR A 158 1.64 -16.86 -1.15
N LEU A 159 1.85 -17.36 0.06
CA LEU A 159 0.97 -18.38 0.65
C LEU A 159 -0.44 -17.84 0.88
N LEU A 160 -0.60 -16.62 1.37
CA LEU A 160 -1.90 -16.00 1.60
C LEU A 160 -2.62 -15.66 0.28
N MET A 161 -1.89 -15.23 -0.75
CA MET A 161 -2.47 -15.01 -2.09
C MET A 161 -2.95 -16.32 -2.72
N LEU A 162 -2.17 -17.40 -2.61
CA LEU A 162 -2.60 -18.74 -3.05
C LEU A 162 -3.84 -19.21 -2.29
N LEU A 163 -3.85 -19.00 -0.97
CA LEU A 163 -5.00 -19.32 -0.13
C LEU A 163 -6.24 -18.54 -0.55
N GLY A 164 -6.12 -17.22 -0.73
CA GLY A 164 -7.21 -16.37 -1.20
C GLY A 164 -7.72 -16.78 -2.59
N ALA A 165 -6.82 -17.10 -3.52
CA ALA A 165 -7.19 -17.62 -4.83
C ALA A 165 -7.93 -18.96 -4.73
N THR A 166 -7.49 -19.85 -3.84
CA THR A 166 -8.16 -21.14 -3.58
C THR A 166 -9.55 -20.90 -2.99
N THR A 167 -9.66 -20.05 -1.98
CA THR A 167 -10.95 -19.65 -1.38
C THR A 167 -11.92 -19.11 -2.45
N PHE A 168 -11.41 -18.30 -3.38
CA PHE A 168 -12.22 -17.75 -4.48
C PHE A 168 -12.79 -18.83 -5.40
N THR A 169 -12.17 -19.99 -5.56
CA THR A 169 -12.68 -21.08 -6.41
C THR A 169 -14.00 -21.67 -5.91
N PHE A 170 -14.31 -21.52 -4.62
CA PHE A 170 -15.60 -21.96 -4.04
C PHE A 170 -16.75 -21.05 -4.43
N LEU A 171 -16.44 -19.84 -4.87
CA LEU A 171 -17.41 -18.84 -5.29
C LEU A 171 -17.93 -19.15 -6.70
N SER A 172 -18.35 -20.39 -6.93
CA SER A 172 -18.89 -20.80 -8.24
C SER A 172 -20.26 -20.19 -8.57
N ASN A 173 -20.93 -19.59 -7.58
CA ASN A 173 -22.22 -18.93 -7.79
C ASN A 173 -22.02 -17.47 -8.18
N PRO A 174 -22.54 -17.00 -9.35
CA PRO A 174 -22.40 -15.62 -9.79
C PRO A 174 -22.88 -14.58 -8.78
N SER A 175 -23.92 -14.89 -8.01
CA SER A 175 -24.43 -14.00 -6.95
C SER A 175 -23.42 -13.83 -5.79
N GLN A 176 -22.65 -14.84 -5.48
CA GLN A 176 -21.60 -14.80 -4.46
C GLN A 176 -20.39 -14.02 -4.95
N VAL A 177 -20.02 -14.16 -6.22
CA VAL A 177 -18.96 -13.35 -6.84
C VAL A 177 -19.31 -11.87 -6.79
N VAL A 178 -20.57 -11.50 -7.05
CA VAL A 178 -21.04 -10.13 -6.91
C VAL A 178 -20.95 -9.64 -5.46
N GLN A 179 -21.30 -10.47 -4.48
CA GLN A 179 -21.16 -10.12 -3.06
C GLN A 179 -19.69 -9.95 -2.66
N TRP A 180 -18.80 -10.80 -3.14
CA TRP A 180 -17.36 -10.68 -2.89
C TRP A 180 -16.79 -9.38 -3.48
N ASN A 181 -17.16 -9.04 -4.69
CA ASN A 181 -16.72 -7.82 -5.36
C ASN A 181 -17.40 -6.54 -4.85
N GLY A 182 -18.51 -6.67 -4.14
CA GLY A 182 -19.43 -5.54 -3.93
C GLY A 182 -19.29 -4.79 -2.62
N ALA A 183 -19.38 -5.45 -1.47
CA ALA A 183 -19.57 -4.71 -0.22
C ALA A 183 -18.65 -5.17 0.94
N ASN A 184 -18.61 -6.47 1.22
CA ASN A 184 -17.92 -6.98 2.41
C ASN A 184 -17.36 -8.38 2.11
N PRO A 185 -16.02 -8.55 2.03
CA PRO A 185 -15.40 -9.84 1.74
C PRO A 185 -15.72 -10.92 2.80
N PHE A 186 -15.91 -10.54 4.05
CA PHE A 186 -16.25 -11.46 5.13
C PHE A 186 -17.68 -11.98 5.03
N GLN A 187 -18.59 -11.17 4.47
CA GLN A 187 -19.95 -11.59 4.19
C GLN A 187 -20.00 -12.73 3.16
N ALA A 188 -19.18 -12.63 2.11
CA ALA A 188 -19.10 -13.70 1.12
C ALA A 188 -18.57 -15.01 1.72
N LEU A 189 -17.58 -14.93 2.62
CA LEU A 189 -17.05 -16.09 3.32
C LEU A 189 -18.11 -16.77 4.21
N TYR A 190 -18.94 -15.98 4.89
CA TYR A 190 -20.01 -16.48 5.74
C TYR A 190 -21.17 -17.08 4.93
N ALA A 191 -21.55 -16.45 3.82
CA ALA A 191 -22.73 -16.83 3.02
C ALA A 191 -22.62 -18.20 2.33
N GLN A 192 -21.42 -18.76 2.23
CA GLN A 192 -21.19 -20.03 1.50
C GLN A 192 -21.58 -21.27 2.28
N ASP A 193 -21.70 -21.18 3.59
CA ASP A 193 -21.99 -22.31 4.53
C ASP A 193 -21.03 -23.53 4.36
N LEU A 194 -19.85 -23.30 3.75
CA LEU A 194 -18.82 -24.33 3.52
C LEU A 194 -17.88 -24.49 4.71
N LEU A 195 -17.72 -23.43 5.50
CA LEU A 195 -16.88 -23.42 6.68
C LEU A 195 -17.73 -23.62 7.94
N PRO A 196 -17.26 -24.42 8.91
CA PRO A 196 -17.96 -24.56 10.18
C PRO A 196 -18.16 -23.19 10.86
N ARG A 197 -19.36 -22.91 11.37
CA ARG A 197 -19.66 -21.61 12.00
C ARG A 197 -18.70 -21.22 13.11
N TRP A 198 -18.28 -22.18 13.95
CA TRP A 198 -17.30 -21.92 14.99
C TRP A 198 -15.97 -21.41 14.42
N PHE A 199 -15.54 -21.95 13.27
CA PHE A 199 -14.31 -21.53 12.62
C PHE A 199 -14.46 -20.12 12.00
N VAL A 200 -15.59 -19.83 11.35
CA VAL A 200 -15.86 -18.49 10.81
C VAL A 200 -15.82 -17.43 11.92
N VAL A 201 -16.45 -17.69 13.07
CA VAL A 201 -16.39 -16.77 14.22
C VAL A 201 -14.95 -16.58 14.70
N LEU A 202 -14.20 -17.66 14.85
CA LEU A 202 -12.82 -17.61 15.30
C LEU A 202 -11.95 -16.84 14.27
N PHE A 203 -12.11 -17.13 12.98
CA PHE A 203 -11.41 -16.45 11.90
C PHE A 203 -11.69 -14.94 11.88
N LEU A 204 -12.94 -14.52 11.99
CA LEU A 204 -13.33 -13.10 12.02
C LEU A 204 -12.75 -12.37 13.22
N LEU A 205 -12.75 -12.99 14.41
CA LEU A 205 -12.13 -12.39 15.60
C LEU A 205 -10.63 -12.21 15.41
N PHE A 206 -9.94 -13.19 14.84
CA PHE A 206 -8.51 -13.06 14.54
C PHE A 206 -8.23 -12.08 13.40
N ALA A 207 -9.09 -12.02 12.39
CA ALA A 207 -8.99 -11.03 11.31
C ALA A 207 -9.07 -9.60 11.88
N ILE A 208 -10.02 -9.32 12.76
CA ILE A 208 -10.15 -8.04 13.45
C ILE A 208 -8.86 -7.70 14.23
N LEU A 209 -8.34 -8.65 15.01
CA LEU A 209 -7.11 -8.44 15.78
C LEU A 209 -5.90 -8.17 14.88
N GLN A 210 -5.79 -8.91 13.77
CA GLN A 210 -4.72 -8.71 12.79
C GLN A 210 -4.80 -7.33 12.14
N LEU A 211 -5.99 -6.92 11.71
CA LEU A 211 -6.20 -5.62 11.10
C LEU A 211 -5.87 -4.47 12.06
N PHE A 212 -6.22 -4.57 13.34
CA PHE A 212 -5.76 -3.61 14.35
C PHE A 212 -4.23 -3.59 14.48
N ALA A 213 -3.60 -4.75 14.42
CA ALA A 213 -2.14 -4.85 14.52
C ALA A 213 -1.45 -4.20 13.29
N VAL A 214 -1.96 -4.41 12.07
CA VAL A 214 -1.44 -3.77 10.85
C VAL A 214 -1.70 -2.27 10.87
N ASN A 215 -2.92 -1.82 11.17
CA ASN A 215 -3.24 -0.40 11.25
C ASN A 215 -2.39 0.35 12.28
N SER A 216 -1.90 -0.35 13.32
CA SER A 216 -0.97 0.26 14.27
C SER A 216 0.37 0.64 13.64
N LEU A 217 0.82 -0.08 12.61
CA LEU A 217 2.01 0.26 11.83
C LEU A 217 1.77 1.49 10.96
N ASP A 218 0.61 1.55 10.29
CA ASP A 218 0.24 2.66 9.43
C ASP A 218 0.14 3.96 10.24
N LEU A 219 -0.60 3.96 11.36
CA LEU A 219 -0.71 5.07 12.29
C LEU A 219 0.65 5.54 12.86
N TYR A 220 1.57 4.60 13.08
CA TYR A 220 2.91 4.96 13.54
C TYR A 220 3.69 5.68 12.44
N SER A 221 3.70 5.15 11.20
CA SER A 221 4.45 5.72 10.08
C SER A 221 3.79 6.99 9.53
N SER A 222 2.46 7.11 9.56
CA SER A 222 1.75 8.34 9.19
C SER A 222 2.11 9.49 10.13
N GLY A 223 2.19 9.23 11.43
CA GLY A 223 2.68 10.20 12.40
C GLY A 223 4.12 10.66 12.16
N VAL A 224 5.01 9.76 11.75
CA VAL A 224 6.39 10.10 11.35
C VAL A 224 6.40 10.94 10.06
N SER A 225 5.52 10.64 9.11
CA SER A 225 5.39 11.37 7.85
C SER A 225 4.91 12.81 8.07
N LEU A 226 3.95 13.03 8.98
CA LEU A 226 3.51 14.38 9.40
C LEU A 226 4.67 15.20 9.98
N GLN A 227 5.49 14.59 10.82
CA GLN A 227 6.68 15.25 11.35
C GLN A 227 7.71 15.56 10.26
N ALA A 228 7.91 14.65 9.30
CA ALA A 228 8.81 14.83 8.15
C ALA A 228 8.34 15.96 7.21
N MET A 229 7.04 16.21 7.09
CA MET A 229 6.51 17.39 6.41
C MET A 229 6.87 18.71 7.12
N GLY A 230 7.22 18.63 8.39
CA GLY A 230 7.54 19.79 9.23
C GLY A 230 6.40 20.25 10.14
N VAL A 231 5.35 19.44 10.29
CA VAL A 231 4.27 19.69 11.25
C VAL A 231 4.82 19.50 12.66
N ARG A 232 4.70 20.55 13.48
CA ARG A 232 5.26 20.58 14.85
C ARG A 232 4.29 19.98 15.86
N ILE A 233 4.05 18.67 15.77
CA ILE A 233 3.20 17.92 16.68
C ILE A 233 3.98 16.77 17.32
N LYS A 234 3.57 16.37 18.53
CA LYS A 234 4.10 15.18 19.16
C LYS A 234 3.52 13.94 18.47
N ARG A 235 4.29 12.85 18.43
CA ARG A 235 3.88 11.61 17.74
C ARG A 235 2.50 11.11 18.18
N TYR A 236 2.21 11.07 19.49
CA TYR A 236 0.90 10.62 19.98
C TYR A 236 -0.25 11.52 19.52
N GLN A 237 0.01 12.82 19.33
CA GLN A 237 -0.99 13.76 18.80
C GLN A 237 -1.26 13.48 17.31
N ALA A 238 -0.21 13.11 16.55
CA ALA A 238 -0.35 12.70 15.16
C ALA A 238 -1.21 11.43 15.06
N VAL A 239 -0.93 10.40 15.88
CA VAL A 239 -1.74 9.18 15.95
C VAL A 239 -3.22 9.48 16.21
N LEU A 240 -3.52 10.37 17.16
CA LEU A 240 -4.92 10.74 17.44
C LEU A 240 -5.56 11.52 16.30
N LEU A 241 -4.82 12.44 15.67
CA LEU A 241 -5.30 13.20 14.50
C LEU A 241 -5.63 12.25 13.34
N ASP A 242 -4.72 11.35 13.01
CA ASP A 242 -4.88 10.39 11.92
C ASP A 242 -6.04 9.43 12.20
N SER A 243 -6.19 8.95 13.44
CA SER A 243 -7.35 8.14 13.83
C SER A 243 -8.70 8.86 13.67
N VAL A 244 -8.74 10.17 13.93
CA VAL A 244 -9.96 10.96 13.71
C VAL A 244 -10.24 11.12 12.22
N ILE A 245 -9.22 11.38 11.41
CA ILE A 245 -9.37 11.55 9.97
C ILE A 245 -9.76 10.21 9.32
N SER A 246 -9.08 9.11 9.65
CA SER A 246 -9.42 7.78 9.12
C SER A 246 -10.83 7.32 9.55
N CYS A 247 -11.26 7.65 10.78
CA CYS A 247 -12.63 7.44 11.23
C CYS A 247 -13.65 8.17 10.35
N ALA A 248 -13.44 9.47 10.08
CA ALA A 248 -14.32 10.27 9.24
C ALA A 248 -14.38 9.74 7.79
N LEU A 249 -13.20 9.36 7.24
CA LEU A 249 -13.11 8.75 5.90
C LEU A 249 -13.79 7.38 5.85
N THR A 250 -13.68 6.58 6.90
CA THR A 250 -14.36 5.28 7.00
C THR A 250 -15.87 5.45 7.02
N ILE A 251 -16.39 6.39 7.82
CA ILE A 251 -17.84 6.71 7.83
C ILE A 251 -18.27 7.12 6.42
N TRP A 252 -17.55 8.04 5.80
CA TRP A 252 -17.86 8.48 4.45
C TRP A 252 -17.83 7.31 3.45
N ALA A 253 -16.78 6.49 3.45
CA ALA A 253 -16.62 5.39 2.51
C ALA A 253 -17.70 4.30 2.67
N MET A 254 -18.06 3.94 3.90
CA MET A 254 -19.05 2.90 4.16
C MET A 254 -20.47 3.33 3.77
N PHE A 255 -20.81 4.62 3.84
CA PHE A 255 -22.14 5.12 3.48
C PHE A 255 -22.25 5.64 2.04
N GLN A 256 -21.15 5.85 1.32
CA GLN A 256 -21.15 6.40 -0.04
C GLN A 256 -20.64 5.42 -1.10
N SER A 257 -19.76 4.48 -0.74
CA SER A 257 -19.13 3.58 -1.69
C SER A 257 -19.02 2.15 -1.16
N THR A 258 -18.80 1.22 -2.08
CA THR A 258 -18.46 -0.16 -1.70
C THR A 258 -16.96 -0.28 -1.40
N PHE A 259 -16.58 -1.24 -0.57
CA PHE A 259 -15.18 -1.56 -0.29
C PHE A 259 -14.35 -1.76 -1.57
N SER A 260 -14.88 -2.50 -2.53
CA SER A 260 -14.21 -2.78 -3.81
C SER A 260 -13.91 -1.51 -4.62
N LEU A 261 -14.84 -0.54 -4.63
CA LEU A 261 -14.65 0.72 -5.33
C LEU A 261 -13.57 1.57 -4.64
N TYR A 262 -13.65 1.70 -3.31
CA TYR A 262 -12.65 2.41 -2.52
C TYR A 262 -11.24 1.84 -2.76
N MET A 263 -11.09 0.51 -2.71
CA MET A 263 -9.84 -0.19 -2.92
C MET A 263 -9.25 0.10 -4.31
N LYS A 264 -10.06 -0.01 -5.37
CA LYS A 264 -9.60 0.24 -6.75
C LYS A 264 -9.12 1.68 -6.94
N GLU A 265 -9.85 2.64 -6.39
CA GLU A 265 -9.48 4.05 -6.50
C GLU A 265 -8.20 4.36 -5.70
N PHE A 266 -8.12 3.85 -4.50
CA PHE A 266 -6.98 4.04 -3.61
C PHE A 266 -5.68 3.43 -4.18
N VAL A 267 -5.72 2.20 -4.67
CA VAL A 267 -4.57 1.54 -5.29
C VAL A 267 -4.09 2.30 -6.53
N GLY A 268 -5.03 2.82 -7.34
CA GLY A 268 -4.68 3.67 -8.48
C GLY A 268 -3.86 4.90 -8.08
N VAL A 269 -4.17 5.53 -6.95
CA VAL A 269 -3.37 6.64 -6.39
C VAL A 269 -1.95 6.18 -6.09
N ILE A 270 -1.81 5.07 -5.39
CA ILE A 270 -0.50 4.55 -4.95
C ILE A 270 0.38 4.25 -6.16
N ILE A 271 -0.14 3.53 -7.15
CA ILE A 271 0.62 3.12 -8.35
C ILE A 271 1.24 4.32 -9.05
N VAL A 272 0.49 5.39 -9.20
CA VAL A 272 0.89 6.55 -10.02
C VAL A 272 2.06 7.31 -9.42
N TRP A 273 2.21 7.39 -8.10
CA TRP A 273 3.29 8.19 -7.51
C TRP A 273 4.45 7.35 -6.96
N ILE A 274 4.17 6.16 -6.41
CA ILE A 274 5.18 5.40 -5.68
C ILE A 274 6.23 4.79 -6.62
N GLY A 275 5.81 4.33 -7.80
CA GLY A 275 6.72 3.82 -8.83
C GLY A 275 7.74 4.86 -9.27
N PRO A 276 7.32 6.05 -9.74
CA PRO A 276 8.22 7.14 -10.08
C PRO A 276 9.15 7.57 -8.92
N TRP A 277 8.63 7.65 -7.70
CA TRP A 277 9.44 7.95 -6.53
C TRP A 277 10.56 6.90 -6.33
N LEU A 278 10.21 5.61 -6.38
CA LEU A 278 11.16 4.52 -6.24
C LEU A 278 12.22 4.53 -7.32
N GLY A 279 11.84 4.74 -8.59
CA GLY A 279 12.77 4.81 -9.70
C GLY A 279 13.85 5.87 -9.49
N ILE A 280 13.46 7.06 -9.05
CA ILE A 280 14.36 8.15 -8.73
C ILE A 280 15.24 7.81 -7.52
N PHE A 281 14.64 7.27 -6.46
CA PHE A 281 15.35 6.90 -5.24
C PHE A 281 16.45 5.87 -5.53
N LEU A 282 16.13 4.80 -6.24
CA LEU A 282 17.07 3.75 -6.61
C LEU A 282 18.19 4.29 -7.53
N MET A 283 17.83 5.12 -8.50
CA MET A 283 18.81 5.72 -9.41
C MET A 283 19.75 6.68 -8.66
N ASP A 284 19.24 7.53 -7.75
CA ASP A 284 20.08 8.40 -6.91
C ASP A 284 21.05 7.57 -6.04
N TRP A 285 20.54 6.48 -5.45
CA TRP A 285 21.34 5.57 -4.65
C TRP A 285 22.46 4.88 -5.45
N LEU A 286 22.16 4.42 -6.66
CA LEU A 286 23.15 3.84 -7.58
C LEU A 286 24.22 4.86 -8.00
N LEU A 287 23.80 6.07 -8.39
CA LEU A 287 24.71 7.14 -8.79
C LEU A 287 25.65 7.58 -7.65
N ARG A 288 25.22 7.42 -6.40
CA ARG A 288 26.05 7.65 -5.20
C ARG A 288 26.86 6.43 -4.76
N ARG A 289 26.92 5.39 -5.60
CA ARG A 289 27.61 4.14 -5.28
C ARG A 289 27.11 3.49 -3.98
N MET A 290 25.78 3.56 -3.76
CA MET A 290 25.10 2.99 -2.59
C MET A 290 25.55 3.57 -1.23
N LYS A 291 26.10 4.78 -1.22
CA LYS A 291 26.60 5.44 0.00
C LYS A 291 25.94 6.81 0.21
N TYR A 292 25.41 6.99 1.41
CA TYR A 292 25.00 8.29 1.94
C TYR A 292 25.73 8.55 3.25
N ASN A 293 26.02 9.82 3.53
CA ASN A 293 26.50 10.23 4.84
C ASN A 293 25.29 10.43 5.78
N PRO A 294 25.14 9.63 6.86
CA PRO A 294 24.00 9.71 7.76
C PRO A 294 23.87 11.05 8.48
N GLU A 295 24.98 11.69 8.81
CA GLU A 295 25.01 12.98 9.52
C GLU A 295 24.51 14.09 8.58
N GLU A 296 25.01 14.11 7.34
CA GLU A 296 24.59 15.07 6.32
C GLU A 296 23.12 14.88 5.88
N LEU A 297 22.56 13.68 5.96
CA LEU A 297 21.13 13.43 5.69
C LEU A 297 20.20 14.10 6.72
N GLN A 298 20.70 14.31 7.94
CA GLN A 298 19.92 14.98 8.99
C GLN A 298 20.04 16.51 8.93
N ARG A 299 21.00 17.04 8.16
CA ARG A 299 21.17 18.48 8.02
C ARG A 299 20.09 19.11 7.16
N THR A 300 19.43 20.12 7.70
CA THR A 300 18.36 20.87 7.04
C THR A 300 18.77 22.29 6.66
N ASP A 301 20.01 22.68 7.00
CA ASP A 301 20.58 23.98 6.65
C ASP A 301 21.02 24.04 5.16
N LYS A 302 21.27 25.28 4.68
CA LYS A 302 21.61 25.52 3.27
C LYS A 302 22.98 24.98 2.85
N ASP A 303 23.86 24.71 3.82
CA ASP A 303 25.22 24.26 3.60
C ASP A 303 25.31 22.72 3.52
N GLY A 304 24.24 22.01 3.93
CA GLY A 304 24.12 20.56 3.86
C GLY A 304 24.26 20.04 2.43
N ILE A 305 25.03 18.94 2.26
CA ILE A 305 25.30 18.33 0.94
C ILE A 305 24.00 17.96 0.22
N TYR A 306 22.99 17.51 0.96
CA TYR A 306 21.71 17.03 0.41
C TYR A 306 20.60 18.07 0.43
N TYR A 307 20.90 19.33 0.76
CA TYR A 307 19.89 20.39 0.87
C TYR A 307 19.03 20.56 -0.39
N GLY A 308 19.64 20.43 -1.57
CA GLY A 308 18.90 20.55 -2.85
C GLY A 308 19.12 21.88 -3.57
N GLY A 309 20.32 22.43 -3.49
CA GLY A 309 20.69 23.70 -4.13
C GLY A 309 20.14 24.92 -3.36
N ARG A 310 20.04 26.08 -4.02
CA ARG A 310 19.62 27.33 -3.38
C ARG A 310 18.19 27.30 -2.85
N SER A 311 17.30 26.59 -3.52
CA SER A 311 15.87 26.51 -3.16
C SER A 311 15.53 25.45 -2.11
N GLY A 312 16.43 24.53 -1.84
CA GLY A 312 16.14 23.33 -1.04
C GLY A 312 15.35 22.26 -1.80
N VAL A 313 15.20 22.43 -3.11
CA VAL A 313 14.45 21.56 -4.01
C VAL A 313 15.37 21.08 -5.12
N ARG A 314 15.37 19.78 -5.39
CA ARG A 314 16.11 19.19 -6.49
C ARG A 314 15.22 19.08 -7.72
N TRP A 315 15.28 20.09 -8.56
CA TRP A 315 14.42 20.21 -9.75
C TRP A 315 14.54 19.02 -10.71
N ASN A 316 15.75 18.48 -10.91
CA ASN A 316 15.96 17.30 -11.74
C ASN A 316 15.11 16.10 -11.26
N ALA A 317 15.00 15.92 -9.95
CA ALA A 317 14.19 14.87 -9.37
C ALA A 317 12.69 15.13 -9.53
N LEU A 318 12.25 16.39 -9.39
CA LEU A 318 10.83 16.74 -9.59
C LEU A 318 10.40 16.62 -11.07
N VAL A 319 11.26 17.03 -12.00
CA VAL A 319 10.99 16.85 -13.45
C VAL A 319 10.91 15.35 -13.79
N ALA A 320 11.88 14.56 -13.31
CA ALA A 320 11.85 13.11 -13.51
C ALA A 320 10.61 12.46 -12.88
N PHE A 321 10.19 12.94 -11.71
CA PHE A 321 8.96 12.49 -11.05
C PHE A 321 7.72 12.81 -11.88
N ALA A 322 7.59 14.04 -12.39
CA ALA A 322 6.47 14.43 -13.23
C ALA A 322 6.37 13.57 -14.51
N VAL A 323 7.52 13.33 -15.18
CA VAL A 323 7.56 12.42 -16.35
C VAL A 323 7.17 11.00 -15.95
N GLY A 324 7.65 10.50 -14.81
CA GLY A 324 7.29 9.18 -14.30
C GLY A 324 5.80 9.07 -13.99
N VAL A 325 5.21 10.07 -13.35
CA VAL A 325 3.76 10.13 -13.06
C VAL A 325 2.95 10.11 -14.35
N LEU A 326 3.33 10.95 -15.34
CA LEU A 326 2.66 10.96 -16.64
C LEU A 326 2.75 9.60 -17.35
N SER A 327 3.91 8.98 -17.32
CA SER A 327 4.09 7.65 -17.95
C SER A 327 3.31 6.55 -17.24
N ALA A 328 3.30 6.56 -15.91
CA ALA A 328 2.48 5.63 -15.12
C ALA A 328 0.99 5.79 -15.43
N THR A 329 0.52 7.05 -15.50
CA THR A 329 -0.88 7.36 -15.85
C THR A 329 -1.27 6.87 -17.24
N VAL A 330 -0.41 7.09 -18.23
CA VAL A 330 -0.65 6.67 -19.63
C VAL A 330 -0.71 5.14 -19.75
N CYS A 331 0.11 4.43 -18.98
CA CYS A 331 0.19 2.97 -19.01
C CYS A 331 -0.75 2.28 -18.00
N PHE A 332 -1.57 3.04 -17.28
CA PHE A 332 -2.50 2.51 -16.29
C PHE A 332 -3.73 1.93 -16.98
N SER A 333 -3.93 0.62 -16.85
CA SER A 333 -5.11 -0.07 -17.36
C SER A 333 -6.27 0.07 -16.39
N LYS A 334 -7.36 0.64 -16.87
CA LYS A 334 -8.59 0.73 -16.10
C LYS A 334 -9.69 -0.08 -16.73
N ALA A 335 -10.21 -1.01 -15.94
CA ALA A 335 -11.56 -1.48 -16.16
C ALA A 335 -12.55 -0.40 -15.66
N PRO A 336 -13.58 -0.03 -16.44
CA PRO A 336 -14.62 0.87 -15.95
C PRO A 336 -15.36 0.23 -14.74
N PRO A 337 -16.00 1.00 -13.87
CA PRO A 337 -16.56 2.32 -14.10
C PRO A 337 -15.56 3.46 -13.92
N PRO A 338 -15.90 4.65 -14.44
CA PRO A 338 -15.01 5.80 -14.35
C PRO A 338 -14.65 6.06 -12.91
N VAL A 339 -13.36 6.26 -12.65
CA VAL A 339 -12.87 6.73 -11.37
C VAL A 339 -13.45 8.09 -11.10
N THR A 340 -14.29 8.18 -10.10
CA THR A 340 -15.14 9.35 -9.86
C THR A 340 -14.42 10.45 -9.09
N PHE A 341 -13.38 10.12 -8.29
CA PHE A 341 -12.59 11.10 -7.55
C PHE A 341 -11.35 10.43 -6.91
N PRO A 342 -10.18 11.05 -6.86
CA PRO A 342 -9.80 12.37 -7.37
C PRO A 342 -9.22 12.35 -8.80
N PHE A 343 -9.25 11.21 -9.50
CA PHE A 343 -8.50 10.96 -10.73
C PHE A 343 -9.33 10.92 -12.01
N HIS A 344 -10.58 11.37 -12.00
CA HIS A 344 -11.40 11.38 -13.21
C HIS A 344 -10.77 12.17 -14.38
N TRP A 345 -9.91 13.16 -14.09
CA TRP A 345 -9.16 13.91 -15.10
C TRP A 345 -8.07 13.08 -15.79
N MET A 346 -7.61 11.99 -15.15
CA MET A 346 -6.64 11.05 -15.72
C MET A 346 -7.32 10.03 -16.64
N THR A 347 -8.60 9.76 -16.46
CA THR A 347 -9.39 8.80 -17.22
C THR A 347 -9.35 9.05 -18.73
N PRO A 348 -9.55 10.29 -19.25
CA PRO A 348 -9.45 10.56 -20.68
C PRO A 348 -8.08 10.24 -21.25
N ILE A 349 -7.00 10.56 -20.52
CA ILE A 349 -5.62 10.30 -20.94
C ILE A 349 -5.35 8.80 -20.94
N SER A 350 -5.67 8.12 -19.86
CA SER A 350 -5.51 6.67 -19.73
C SER A 350 -6.32 5.91 -20.78
N ASN A 351 -7.60 6.27 -20.98
CA ASN A 351 -8.44 5.63 -21.99
C ASN A 351 -7.95 5.84 -23.42
N HIS A 352 -7.34 6.99 -23.70
CA HIS A 352 -6.80 7.25 -25.04
C HIS A 352 -5.59 6.37 -25.38
N PHE A 353 -4.73 6.11 -24.42
CA PHE A 353 -3.47 5.40 -24.62
C PHE A 353 -3.51 3.92 -24.19
N ALA A 354 -4.11 3.59 -23.07
CA ALA A 354 -4.08 2.22 -22.52
C ALA A 354 -5.28 1.37 -22.94
N ALA A 355 -6.46 1.95 -23.01
CA ALA A 355 -7.65 1.23 -23.38
C ALA A 355 -8.82 2.18 -23.65
N SER A 356 -9.25 2.31 -24.88
CA SER A 356 -10.61 2.75 -25.11
C SER A 356 -11.54 1.58 -24.80
N CYS A 357 -11.91 1.41 -23.54
CA CYS A 357 -12.90 0.42 -23.12
C CYS A 357 -14.32 0.86 -23.43
N ALA A 358 -14.54 1.50 -24.53
CA ALA A 358 -15.87 1.89 -25.00
C ALA A 358 -16.62 0.68 -25.56
N GLY A 359 -16.83 -0.35 -24.75
CA GLY A 359 -17.78 -1.41 -25.07
C GLY A 359 -17.36 -2.86 -24.90
N ASP A 360 -16.08 -3.17 -24.90
CA ASP A 360 -15.63 -4.58 -24.90
C ASP A 360 -14.99 -4.98 -23.54
N LEU A 361 -15.83 -5.12 -22.54
CA LEU A 361 -15.45 -5.72 -21.25
C LEU A 361 -15.68 -7.23 -21.31
N VAL A 362 -14.60 -8.00 -21.45
CA VAL A 362 -14.64 -9.43 -21.19
C VAL A 362 -14.21 -9.65 -19.73
N ASN A 363 -15.14 -10.12 -18.91
CA ASN A 363 -14.90 -10.39 -17.47
C ASN A 363 -14.37 -9.19 -16.66
N GLY A 364 -14.77 -7.97 -17.01
CA GLY A 364 -14.31 -6.76 -16.31
C GLY A 364 -12.91 -6.28 -16.69
N VAL A 365 -12.27 -6.91 -17.69
CA VAL A 365 -10.97 -6.52 -18.23
C VAL A 365 -11.17 -5.91 -19.62
N CYS A 366 -10.53 -4.77 -19.84
CA CYS A 366 -10.52 -4.13 -21.15
C CYS A 366 -9.62 -4.90 -22.12
N THR A 367 -10.18 -5.43 -23.18
CA THR A 367 -9.46 -6.18 -24.21
C THR A 367 -9.09 -5.34 -25.44
N SER A 368 -9.59 -4.11 -25.52
CA SER A 368 -9.33 -3.18 -26.61
C SER A 368 -8.44 -2.01 -26.14
N GLY A 369 -7.31 -1.84 -26.76
CA GLY A 369 -6.37 -0.76 -26.46
C GLY A 369 -5.00 -1.01 -27.06
N TRP A 370 -4.13 -0.01 -27.04
CA TRP A 370 -2.77 -0.10 -27.59
C TRP A 370 -1.96 -1.28 -27.04
N TYR A 371 -2.21 -1.65 -25.77
CA TYR A 371 -1.52 -2.74 -25.08
C TYR A 371 -2.42 -3.95 -24.82
N GLY A 372 -3.57 -4.06 -25.53
CA GLY A 372 -4.53 -5.13 -25.27
C GLY A 372 -5.10 -5.12 -23.84
N GLY A 373 -5.17 -3.95 -23.18
CA GLY A 373 -5.61 -3.83 -21.80
C GLY A 373 -4.56 -4.14 -20.73
N ALA A 374 -3.31 -4.44 -21.12
CA ALA A 374 -2.24 -4.73 -20.16
C ALA A 374 -1.84 -3.50 -19.33
N ASP A 375 -1.57 -3.69 -18.05
CA ASP A 375 -1.12 -2.64 -17.12
C ASP A 375 0.40 -2.62 -16.98
N PHE A 376 1.03 -1.58 -17.49
CA PHE A 376 2.46 -1.34 -17.39
C PHE A 376 2.80 -0.12 -16.52
N SER A 377 1.82 0.43 -15.79
CA SER A 377 1.96 1.67 -15.03
C SER A 377 3.14 1.69 -14.08
N VAL A 378 3.31 0.65 -13.27
CA VAL A 378 4.41 0.52 -12.30
C VAL A 378 5.76 0.52 -13.02
N PHE A 379 5.90 -0.32 -14.06
CA PHE A 379 7.14 -0.44 -14.81
C PHE A 379 7.49 0.84 -15.55
N ALA A 380 6.53 1.44 -16.24
CA ALA A 380 6.72 2.70 -16.94
C ALA A 380 7.10 3.82 -15.96
N GLY A 381 6.41 3.91 -14.83
CA GLY A 381 6.69 4.89 -13.78
C GLY A 381 8.11 4.76 -13.23
N VAL A 382 8.53 3.55 -12.86
CA VAL A 382 9.87 3.28 -12.31
C VAL A 382 10.96 3.53 -13.37
N LEU A 383 10.82 2.93 -14.55
CA LEU A 383 11.89 2.96 -15.55
C LEU A 383 12.09 4.35 -16.17
N LEU A 384 11.00 5.03 -16.56
CA LEU A 384 11.11 6.34 -17.19
C LEU A 384 11.55 7.43 -16.21
N SER A 385 11.06 7.39 -14.97
CA SER A 385 11.54 8.34 -13.95
C SER A 385 13.03 8.13 -13.65
N ALA A 386 13.47 6.88 -13.52
CA ALA A 386 14.88 6.55 -13.29
C ALA A 386 15.77 7.01 -14.45
N LEU A 387 15.36 6.74 -15.68
CA LEU A 387 16.08 7.13 -16.89
C LEU A 387 16.21 8.65 -17.02
N VAL A 388 15.09 9.36 -16.89
CA VAL A 388 15.08 10.83 -16.96
C VAL A 388 15.94 11.44 -15.86
N TYR A 389 15.83 10.92 -14.62
CA TYR A 389 16.66 11.35 -13.52
C TYR A 389 18.16 11.13 -13.80
N PHE A 390 18.53 9.95 -14.30
CA PHE A 390 19.90 9.62 -14.68
C PHE A 390 20.45 10.62 -15.72
N VAL A 391 19.71 10.88 -16.79
CA VAL A 391 20.13 11.79 -17.87
C VAL A 391 20.32 13.21 -17.34
N LEU A 392 19.36 13.72 -16.55
CA LEU A 392 19.41 15.07 -16.00
C LEU A 392 20.58 15.24 -15.01
N GLU A 393 20.80 14.25 -14.14
CA GLU A 393 21.90 14.29 -13.16
C GLU A 393 23.27 14.14 -13.81
N LYS A 394 23.40 13.30 -14.84
CA LYS A 394 24.64 13.17 -15.61
C LYS A 394 24.99 14.47 -16.32
N ARG A 395 24.00 15.14 -16.95
CA ARG A 395 24.21 16.44 -17.61
C ARG A 395 24.56 17.55 -16.63
N SER A 396 23.93 17.60 -15.47
CA SER A 396 24.18 18.63 -14.45
C SER A 396 25.51 18.44 -13.69
N GLY A 397 26.04 17.23 -13.65
CA GLY A 397 27.24 16.86 -12.88
C GLY A 397 27.07 17.06 -11.35
N HIS A 398 25.85 17.21 -10.88
CA HIS A 398 25.57 17.65 -9.52
C HIS A 398 25.92 16.57 -8.48
N ILE A 399 25.53 15.31 -8.73
CA ILE A 399 25.86 14.18 -7.85
C ILE A 399 27.37 13.98 -7.78
N GLY A 400 28.10 14.09 -8.89
CA GLY A 400 29.56 14.00 -8.91
C GLY A 400 30.23 14.97 -7.94
N ARG A 401 29.77 16.25 -7.99
CA ARG A 401 30.28 17.28 -7.04
C ARG A 401 29.93 16.98 -5.59
N GLN A 402 28.75 16.41 -5.31
CA GLN A 402 28.35 16.02 -3.95
C GLN A 402 29.15 14.83 -3.42
N VAL A 403 29.41 13.83 -4.25
CA VAL A 403 30.25 12.67 -3.90
C VAL A 403 31.69 13.11 -3.60
N GLN A 404 32.22 14.10 -4.35
CA GLN A 404 33.54 14.68 -4.04
C GLN A 404 33.55 15.42 -2.70
N LYS A 405 32.52 16.24 -2.41
CA LYS A 405 32.39 16.91 -1.10
C LYS A 405 32.31 15.89 0.05
N GLN A 406 31.57 14.80 -0.14
CA GLN A 406 31.44 13.75 0.87
C GLN A 406 32.78 13.08 1.17
N LYS A 407 33.60 12.81 0.15
CA LYS A 407 34.99 12.26 0.35
C LYS A 407 35.90 13.19 1.12
N GLY A 408 35.72 14.49 0.97
CA GLY A 408 36.50 15.48 1.75
C GLY A 408 36.06 15.59 3.23
N LEU A 409 34.91 15.01 3.60
CA LEU A 409 34.42 14.96 4.98
C LEU A 409 34.71 13.62 5.67
N GLU A 410 35.10 12.58 4.92
CA GLU A 410 35.54 11.31 5.51
C GLU A 410 36.92 11.53 6.17
N PRO A 411 37.09 11.21 7.47
CA PRO A 411 38.39 11.28 8.09
C PRO A 411 39.37 10.38 7.31
N ALA A 412 40.60 10.86 7.07
CA ALA A 412 41.65 10.09 6.46
C ALA A 412 41.82 8.79 7.25
N SER A 413 41.48 7.67 6.63
CA SER A 413 41.58 6.33 7.22
C SER A 413 43.01 5.88 7.35
#